data_7bfb2869f23e3f40c41b5ed16362c0fa
#
_entry.id   7bfb2869f23e3f40c41b5ed16362c0fa
#
_cell.length_a   1.000
_cell.length_b   1.000
_cell.length_c   1.000
_cell.angle_alpha   90.00
_cell.angle_beta   90.00
_cell.angle_gamma   90.00
#
_symmetry.space_group_name_H-M   'P 1'
#
loop_
_entity.id
_entity.type
_entity.pdbx_description
1 polymer ?
#
loop_
_entity_poly.entity_id
_entity_poly.type
_entity_poly.pdbx_seq_one_letter_code
_entity_poly.pdbx_strand_id
1 'polypeptide(L)'
;MFELPKLVKALELSIKSHPALLTKFSFDEDGEIVQTYDPSLMSEITVEKISEFDLNILKDNLVQPFKMIDSRLFRCRVFETEKSAYMFFDVHHTVFDGTSFKVLMKDIAQSYMGMPVPQDYYYLTLKKRENAAHTAFYEESRKYFEERYDGDDWISFPPVDHKTRENEFGQLACEMGVTSAELGIIEKRFKVSRNEFFITVAALAVSFFEGKPKVKLSWIYNGREDLKMMNTVGLLYRDLPVAFCFDKNQNIADIFADVHEQVQKAIEHSCYPYVENNSLVVEGDVASVLYQRDIRDAGDLDGMKIETVDIRQNNAASQSVLDIEILDSDLGLRLSLDYASSRYERSTMERFRELFLRITAVLVHADGAEYLTVKGLRDELQKNHSFFRKVMSVFSKRKRN
;
A
#
# COMPACT_ATOMS: atom_id res chain seq x y z
N MET A 1 -12.87 -12.91 29.56
CA MET A 1 -11.70 -12.37 30.33
C MET A 1 -10.44 -12.70 29.54
N PHE A 2 -9.58 -11.71 29.34
CA PHE A 2 -8.33 -11.88 28.60
C PHE A 2 -7.38 -12.89 29.30
N GLU A 3 -6.82 -13.81 28.50
CA GLU A 3 -5.92 -14.85 28.97
C GLU A 3 -4.62 -14.80 28.15
N LEU A 4 -3.56 -14.25 28.72
CA LEU A 4 -2.27 -14.06 28.04
C LEU A 4 -1.68 -15.39 27.51
N PRO A 5 -1.70 -16.52 28.27
CA PRO A 5 -1.21 -17.80 27.74
C PRO A 5 -1.99 -18.28 26.51
N LYS A 6 -3.28 -17.97 26.45
CA LYS A 6 -4.13 -18.29 25.30
C LYS A 6 -3.77 -17.45 24.08
N LEU A 7 -3.43 -16.16 24.28
CA LEU A 7 -2.92 -15.30 23.21
C LEU A 7 -1.58 -15.82 22.67
N VAL A 8 -0.64 -16.16 23.51
CA VAL A 8 0.66 -16.72 23.11
C VAL A 8 0.49 -17.97 22.27
N LYS A 9 -0.38 -18.88 22.72
CA LYS A 9 -0.71 -20.09 21.95
C LYS A 9 -1.37 -19.78 20.61
N ALA A 10 -2.26 -18.79 20.58
CA ALA A 10 -2.91 -18.36 19.32
C ALA A 10 -1.90 -17.77 18.31
N LEU A 11 -0.96 -16.96 18.81
CA LEU A 11 0.15 -16.43 18.00
C LEU A 11 1.01 -17.55 17.41
N GLU A 12 1.43 -18.52 18.23
CA GLU A 12 2.23 -19.65 17.76
C GLU A 12 1.52 -20.49 16.72
N LEU A 13 0.23 -20.80 16.94
CA LEU A 13 -0.58 -21.55 15.99
C LEU A 13 -0.75 -20.80 14.68
N SER A 14 -1.04 -19.50 14.72
CA SER A 14 -1.23 -18.69 13.53
C SER A 14 0.09 -18.55 12.74
N ILE A 15 1.22 -18.28 13.40
CA ILE A 15 2.52 -18.21 12.72
C ILE A 15 2.86 -19.55 12.06
N LYS A 16 2.68 -20.67 12.76
CA LYS A 16 2.93 -22.01 12.21
C LYS A 16 2.05 -22.38 11.03
N SER A 17 0.86 -21.79 10.95
CA SER A 17 -0.09 -22.03 9.85
C SER A 17 0.25 -21.28 8.57
N HIS A 18 1.20 -20.33 8.62
CA HIS A 18 1.59 -19.51 7.47
C HIS A 18 3.02 -19.79 7.02
N PRO A 19 3.21 -20.66 6.00
CA PRO A 19 4.55 -21.10 5.56
C PRO A 19 5.47 -19.97 5.14
N ALA A 20 4.95 -18.85 4.62
CA ALA A 20 5.76 -17.69 4.24
C ALA A 20 6.59 -17.15 5.43
N LEU A 21 6.03 -17.11 6.64
CA LEU A 21 6.73 -16.67 7.84
C LEU A 21 7.87 -17.61 8.27
N LEU A 22 7.74 -18.89 7.89
CA LEU A 22 8.75 -19.93 8.16
C LEU A 22 9.56 -20.26 6.90
N THR A 23 9.69 -19.31 5.99
CA THR A 23 10.51 -19.42 4.79
C THR A 23 11.90 -18.84 5.05
N LYS A 24 12.90 -19.59 4.62
CA LYS A 24 14.32 -19.21 4.63
C LYS A 24 14.80 -19.02 3.19
N PHE A 25 15.58 -17.97 2.96
CA PHE A 25 16.31 -17.76 1.72
C PHE A 25 17.75 -18.24 1.91
N SER A 26 18.25 -19.01 0.97
CA SER A 26 19.64 -19.51 0.97
C SER A 26 20.16 -19.55 -0.46
N PHE A 27 21.48 -19.65 -0.63
CA PHE A 27 22.05 -19.93 -1.92
C PHE A 27 22.09 -21.43 -2.14
N ASP A 28 21.76 -21.88 -3.35
CA ASP A 28 21.97 -23.27 -3.79
C ASP A 28 23.42 -23.48 -4.27
N GLU A 29 23.69 -24.68 -4.82
CA GLU A 29 25.02 -25.06 -5.31
C GLU A 29 25.48 -24.23 -6.53
N ASP A 30 24.55 -23.66 -7.28
CA ASP A 30 24.80 -22.81 -8.45
C ASP A 30 24.91 -21.33 -8.08
N GLY A 31 24.67 -20.98 -6.80
CA GLY A 31 24.69 -19.62 -6.29
C GLY A 31 23.39 -18.85 -6.48
N GLU A 32 22.31 -19.51 -6.88
CA GLU A 32 21.00 -18.94 -7.03
C GLU A 32 20.25 -18.88 -5.69
N ILE A 33 19.39 -17.87 -5.51
CA ILE A 33 18.61 -17.71 -4.29
C ILE A 33 17.40 -18.63 -4.35
N VAL A 34 17.30 -19.53 -3.37
CA VAL A 34 16.19 -20.46 -3.21
C VAL A 34 15.41 -20.20 -1.94
N GLN A 35 14.10 -20.49 -1.98
CA GLN A 35 13.19 -20.39 -0.84
C GLN A 35 12.88 -21.79 -0.29
N THR A 36 13.11 -21.98 1.00
CA THR A 36 12.87 -23.27 1.66
C THR A 36 12.00 -23.08 2.89
N TYR A 37 10.98 -23.92 3.05
CA TYR A 37 10.21 -24.00 4.29
C TYR A 37 11.05 -24.65 5.37
N ASP A 38 11.23 -23.94 6.48
CA ASP A 38 12.01 -24.42 7.63
C ASP A 38 11.25 -24.20 8.93
N PRO A 39 10.53 -25.21 9.44
CA PRO A 39 9.77 -25.09 10.68
C PRO A 39 10.64 -24.82 11.90
N SER A 40 11.95 -25.06 11.84
CA SER A 40 12.89 -24.75 12.94
C SER A 40 13.08 -23.23 13.16
N LEU A 41 12.67 -22.39 12.20
CA LEU A 41 12.63 -20.94 12.35
C LEU A 41 11.61 -20.47 13.39
N MET A 42 10.62 -21.31 13.74
CA MET A 42 9.71 -21.04 14.82
C MET A 42 10.42 -21.21 16.17
N SER A 43 10.49 -20.13 16.92
CA SER A 43 10.92 -20.16 18.32
C SER A 43 9.73 -19.97 19.25
N GLU A 44 9.85 -20.39 20.49
CA GLU A 44 8.89 -20.07 21.53
C GLU A 44 8.70 -18.56 21.67
N ILE A 45 7.47 -18.11 21.77
CA ILE A 45 7.13 -16.71 21.99
C ILE A 45 7.24 -16.41 23.48
N THR A 46 8.27 -15.66 23.85
CA THR A 46 8.48 -15.29 25.24
C THR A 46 7.60 -14.12 25.66
N VAL A 47 7.09 -14.19 26.90
CA VAL A 47 6.39 -13.09 27.55
C VAL A 47 7.37 -12.37 28.48
N GLU A 48 7.58 -11.08 28.21
CA GLU A 48 8.46 -10.23 29.01
C GLU A 48 7.61 -9.34 29.92
N LYS A 49 7.83 -9.43 31.24
CA LYS A 49 7.16 -8.58 32.22
C LYS A 49 7.89 -7.26 32.33
N ILE A 50 7.17 -6.18 32.13
CA ILE A 50 7.69 -4.81 32.20
C ILE A 50 6.78 -3.96 33.09
N SER A 51 7.33 -2.95 33.72
CA SER A 51 6.56 -2.05 34.59
C SER A 51 5.66 -1.12 33.77
N GLU A 52 6.16 -0.64 32.62
CA GLU A 52 5.48 0.27 31.72
C GLU A 52 5.94 0.03 30.28
N PHE A 53 5.02 0.17 29.33
CA PHE A 53 5.34 0.10 27.90
C PHE A 53 5.58 1.51 27.37
N ASP A 54 6.85 1.90 27.24
CA ASP A 54 7.27 3.15 26.60
C ASP A 54 7.88 2.86 25.23
N LEU A 55 7.14 3.18 24.19
CA LEU A 55 7.58 2.96 22.82
C LEU A 55 8.84 3.74 22.45
N ASN A 56 9.06 4.93 23.03
CA ASN A 56 10.25 5.73 22.75
C ASN A 56 11.53 5.08 23.26
N ILE A 57 11.41 4.31 24.35
CA ILE A 57 12.54 3.56 24.93
C ILE A 57 12.73 2.23 24.19
N LEU A 58 11.65 1.57 23.83
CA LEU A 58 11.68 0.20 23.31
C LEU A 58 11.96 0.13 21.80
N LYS A 59 11.54 1.11 21.01
CA LYS A 59 11.59 1.06 19.54
C LYS A 59 12.98 0.75 18.97
N ASP A 60 14.03 1.35 19.53
CA ASP A 60 15.41 1.18 19.05
C ASP A 60 15.96 -0.23 19.31
N ASN A 61 15.39 -0.94 20.30
CA ASN A 61 15.72 -2.34 20.63
C ASN A 61 14.79 -3.34 19.93
N LEU A 62 13.60 -2.91 19.52
CA LEU A 62 12.61 -3.78 18.91
C LEU A 62 12.87 -3.93 17.40
N VAL A 63 13.07 -2.82 16.71
CA VAL A 63 13.27 -2.81 15.27
C VAL A 63 14.75 -2.84 14.96
N GLN A 64 15.21 -3.92 14.36
CA GLN A 64 16.60 -4.15 13.97
C GLN A 64 16.64 -4.65 12.53
N PRO A 65 17.70 -4.38 11.75
CA PRO A 65 17.86 -4.93 10.41
C PRO A 65 17.72 -6.46 10.40
N PHE A 66 17.12 -7.00 9.36
CA PHE A 66 17.08 -8.43 9.12
C PHE A 66 18.31 -8.88 8.33
N LYS A 67 18.86 -10.01 8.72
CA LYS A 67 19.79 -10.75 7.86
C LYS A 67 18.94 -11.56 6.87
N MET A 68 19.08 -11.32 5.55
CA MET A 68 18.21 -11.93 4.54
C MET A 68 18.48 -13.42 4.32
N ILE A 69 19.74 -13.82 4.29
CA ILE A 69 20.17 -15.17 3.95
C ILE A 69 20.33 -16.00 5.22
N ASP A 70 19.84 -17.24 5.18
CA ASP A 70 19.92 -18.25 6.24
C ASP A 70 19.40 -17.77 7.60
N SER A 71 18.30 -17.01 7.60
CA SER A 71 17.75 -16.50 8.85
C SER A 71 16.22 -16.37 8.82
N ARG A 72 15.66 -16.20 10.00
CA ARG A 72 14.24 -15.90 10.21
C ARG A 72 13.95 -14.44 9.82
N LEU A 73 12.87 -14.24 9.08
CA LEU A 73 12.45 -12.93 8.55
C LEU A 73 11.25 -12.34 9.30
N PHE A 74 10.98 -12.81 10.51
CA PHE A 74 10.01 -12.19 11.40
C PHE A 74 10.51 -12.19 12.85
N ARG A 75 9.96 -11.27 13.66
CA ARG A 75 10.12 -11.19 15.11
C ARG A 75 8.76 -11.06 15.75
N CYS A 76 8.51 -11.80 16.79
CA CYS A 76 7.32 -11.68 17.61
C CYS A 76 7.72 -11.67 19.08
N ARG A 77 7.29 -10.64 19.83
CA ARG A 77 7.51 -10.52 21.28
C ARG A 77 6.19 -10.09 21.92
N VAL A 78 5.99 -10.53 23.13
CA VAL A 78 4.84 -10.16 23.95
C VAL A 78 5.33 -9.52 25.23
N PHE A 79 4.76 -8.37 25.58
CA PHE A 79 5.06 -7.65 26.81
C PHE A 79 3.82 -7.63 27.68
N GLU A 80 3.99 -7.88 28.97
CA GLU A 80 2.93 -7.83 29.97
C GLU A 80 3.22 -6.73 30.98
N THR A 81 2.24 -5.86 31.20
CA THR A 81 2.20 -4.90 32.32
C THR A 81 1.09 -5.30 33.28
N GLU A 82 0.96 -4.60 34.41
CA GLU A 82 -0.14 -4.83 35.35
C GLU A 82 -1.55 -4.62 34.74
N LYS A 83 -1.66 -3.82 33.65
CA LYS A 83 -2.95 -3.39 33.09
C LYS A 83 -3.21 -3.88 31.66
N SER A 84 -2.18 -4.19 30.91
CA SER A 84 -2.27 -4.45 29.47
C SER A 84 -1.23 -5.44 29.00
N ALA A 85 -1.51 -6.08 27.87
CA ALA A 85 -0.51 -6.83 27.13
C ALA A 85 -0.26 -6.15 25.77
N TYR A 86 0.98 -6.20 25.32
CA TYR A 86 1.42 -5.63 24.04
C TYR A 86 2.05 -6.72 23.20
N MET A 87 1.64 -6.80 21.95
CA MET A 87 2.25 -7.67 20.94
C MET A 87 3.09 -6.81 20.00
N PHE A 88 4.36 -7.13 19.91
CA PHE A 88 5.25 -6.60 18.89
C PHE A 88 5.42 -7.65 17.78
N PHE A 89 5.17 -7.24 16.53
CA PHE A 89 5.35 -8.08 15.36
C PHE A 89 6.07 -7.29 14.29
N ASP A 90 7.25 -7.77 13.88
CA ASP A 90 8.11 -7.18 12.87
C ASP A 90 8.42 -8.24 11.83
N VAL A 91 8.20 -7.93 10.55
CA VAL A 91 8.36 -8.88 9.44
C VAL A 91 9.04 -8.19 8.27
N HIS A 92 10.03 -8.87 7.69
CA HIS A 92 10.63 -8.40 6.45
C HIS A 92 9.62 -8.47 5.30
N HIS A 93 9.53 -7.42 4.52
CA HIS A 93 8.52 -7.28 3.45
C HIS A 93 8.63 -8.38 2.36
N THR A 94 9.79 -9.02 2.19
CA THR A 94 10.00 -10.12 1.22
C THR A 94 9.06 -11.33 1.45
N VAL A 95 8.56 -11.51 2.68
CA VAL A 95 7.67 -12.63 3.05
C VAL A 95 6.28 -12.17 3.51
N PHE A 96 5.97 -10.88 3.39
CA PHE A 96 4.76 -10.33 3.99
C PHE A 96 4.30 -9.05 3.29
N ASP A 97 3.00 -8.87 3.08
CA ASP A 97 2.40 -7.66 2.54
C ASP A 97 1.26 -7.12 3.44
N GLY A 98 0.69 -5.96 3.08
CA GLY A 98 -0.37 -5.33 3.87
C GLY A 98 -1.63 -6.20 4.01
N THR A 99 -2.00 -7.00 3.01
CA THR A 99 -3.12 -7.95 3.10
C THR A 99 -2.79 -9.11 4.04
N SER A 100 -1.54 -9.57 4.05
CA SER A 100 -1.05 -10.59 4.97
C SER A 100 -1.22 -10.20 6.44
N PHE A 101 -1.05 -8.91 6.77
CA PHE A 101 -1.31 -8.43 8.13
C PHE A 101 -2.76 -8.66 8.56
N LYS A 102 -3.73 -8.35 7.68
CA LYS A 102 -5.15 -8.57 7.98
C LYS A 102 -5.49 -10.05 8.15
N VAL A 103 -4.91 -10.90 7.29
CA VAL A 103 -5.07 -12.37 7.40
C VAL A 103 -4.52 -12.86 8.71
N LEU A 104 -3.28 -12.51 9.05
CA LEU A 104 -2.63 -12.94 10.29
C LEU A 104 -3.40 -12.49 11.54
N MET A 105 -3.83 -11.22 11.60
CA MET A 105 -4.58 -10.70 12.75
C MET A 105 -5.94 -11.39 12.91
N LYS A 106 -6.64 -11.64 11.81
CA LYS A 106 -7.89 -12.42 11.81
C LYS A 106 -7.64 -13.84 12.34
N ASP A 107 -6.59 -14.50 11.90
CA ASP A 107 -6.30 -15.88 12.26
C ASP A 107 -5.83 -16.00 13.71
N ILE A 108 -5.10 -15.01 14.24
CA ILE A 108 -4.79 -14.89 15.67
C ILE A 108 -6.10 -14.76 16.48
N ALA A 109 -7.02 -13.90 16.06
CA ALA A 109 -8.30 -13.72 16.72
C ALA A 109 -9.15 -15.01 16.72
N GLN A 110 -9.23 -15.69 15.58
CA GLN A 110 -9.94 -16.97 15.45
C GLN A 110 -9.32 -18.05 16.34
N SER A 111 -7.99 -18.17 16.31
CA SER A 111 -7.26 -19.13 17.13
C SER A 111 -7.42 -18.84 18.63
N TYR A 112 -7.41 -17.57 19.04
CA TYR A 112 -7.69 -17.16 20.42
C TYR A 112 -9.10 -17.59 20.87
N MET A 113 -10.10 -17.51 19.98
CA MET A 113 -11.46 -17.99 20.25
C MET A 113 -11.60 -19.53 20.17
N GLY A 114 -10.51 -20.26 19.90
CA GLY A 114 -10.50 -21.71 19.77
C GLY A 114 -11.02 -22.22 18.42
N MET A 115 -11.14 -21.34 17.43
CA MET A 115 -11.50 -21.73 16.08
C MET A 115 -10.23 -22.16 15.30
N PRO A 116 -10.37 -23.07 14.31
CA PRO A 116 -9.24 -23.49 13.48
C PRO A 116 -8.77 -22.35 12.60
N VAL A 117 -7.44 -22.24 12.42
CA VAL A 117 -6.86 -21.35 11.42
C VAL A 117 -7.09 -21.94 10.02
N PRO A 118 -7.54 -21.16 9.04
CA PRO A 118 -7.71 -21.62 7.66
C PRO A 118 -6.40 -22.13 7.05
N GLN A 119 -6.52 -23.02 6.05
CA GLN A 119 -5.34 -23.49 5.31
C GLN A 119 -4.74 -22.37 4.48
N ASP A 120 -3.43 -22.20 4.59
CA ASP A 120 -2.62 -21.30 3.75
C ASP A 120 -2.17 -22.01 2.47
N TYR A 121 -2.09 -21.25 1.37
CA TYR A 121 -1.75 -21.76 0.04
C TYR A 121 -0.50 -21.10 -0.56
N TYR A 122 0.40 -20.56 0.25
CA TYR A 122 1.56 -19.79 -0.18
C TYR A 122 2.40 -20.53 -1.25
N TYR A 123 2.85 -21.74 -0.98
CA TYR A 123 3.67 -22.49 -1.92
C TYR A 123 2.94 -22.91 -3.19
N LEU A 124 1.63 -23.18 -3.12
CA LEU A 124 0.84 -23.42 -4.31
C LEU A 124 0.72 -22.16 -5.17
N THR A 125 0.64 -21.00 -4.54
CA THR A 125 0.60 -19.71 -5.24
C THR A 125 1.94 -19.43 -5.93
N LEU A 126 3.07 -19.65 -5.25
CA LEU A 126 4.39 -19.51 -5.87
C LEU A 126 4.56 -20.44 -7.06
N LYS A 127 4.19 -21.72 -6.91
CA LYS A 127 4.26 -22.70 -8.01
C LYS A 127 3.37 -22.34 -9.18
N LYS A 128 2.16 -21.77 -8.92
CA LYS A 128 1.28 -21.28 -9.99
C LYS A 128 1.97 -20.14 -10.76
N ARG A 129 2.63 -19.21 -10.07
CA ARG A 129 3.37 -18.10 -10.69
C ARG A 129 4.58 -18.58 -11.49
N GLU A 130 5.35 -19.50 -10.95
CA GLU A 130 6.48 -20.14 -11.65
C GLU A 130 6.02 -20.84 -12.94
N ASN A 131 4.96 -21.65 -12.85
CA ASN A 131 4.41 -22.32 -14.04
C ASN A 131 3.88 -21.33 -15.07
N ALA A 132 3.29 -20.20 -14.66
CA ALA A 132 2.81 -19.17 -15.56
C ALA A 132 3.92 -18.57 -16.41
N ALA A 133 5.13 -18.40 -15.86
CA ALA A 133 6.29 -17.85 -16.57
C ALA A 133 6.74 -18.70 -17.77
N HIS A 134 6.30 -19.97 -17.88
CA HIS A 134 6.62 -20.88 -18.99
C HIS A 134 5.48 -21.02 -20.00
N THR A 135 4.48 -20.15 -19.97
CA THR A 135 3.32 -20.20 -20.87
C THR A 135 3.42 -19.21 -22.03
N ALA A 136 2.74 -19.50 -23.14
CA ALA A 136 2.60 -18.55 -24.23
C ALA A 136 1.88 -17.24 -23.80
N PHE A 137 0.98 -17.35 -22.82
CA PHE A 137 0.27 -16.18 -22.27
C PHE A 137 1.20 -15.23 -21.49
N TYR A 138 2.26 -15.73 -20.89
CA TYR A 138 3.29 -14.90 -20.26
C TYR A 138 4.00 -14.00 -21.29
N GLU A 139 4.36 -14.56 -22.45
CA GLU A 139 4.97 -13.82 -23.54
C GLU A 139 3.99 -12.84 -24.22
N GLU A 140 2.70 -13.20 -24.30
CA GLU A 140 1.64 -12.30 -24.73
C GLU A 140 1.50 -11.13 -23.75
N SER A 141 1.52 -11.40 -22.44
CA SER A 141 1.45 -10.40 -21.39
C SER A 141 2.65 -9.45 -21.41
N ARG A 142 3.86 -9.97 -21.66
CA ARG A 142 5.06 -9.15 -21.83
C ARG A 142 4.87 -8.15 -22.98
N LYS A 143 4.46 -8.64 -24.16
CA LYS A 143 4.23 -7.77 -25.34
C LYS A 143 3.15 -6.74 -25.09
N TYR A 144 2.05 -7.12 -24.42
CA TYR A 144 0.97 -6.20 -24.07
C TYR A 144 1.49 -5.00 -23.28
N PHE A 145 2.34 -5.24 -22.26
CA PHE A 145 2.88 -4.16 -21.44
C PHE A 145 3.93 -3.34 -22.19
N GLU A 146 4.87 -3.98 -22.91
CA GLU A 146 5.91 -3.30 -23.69
C GLU A 146 5.30 -2.38 -24.76
N GLU A 147 4.34 -2.87 -25.56
CA GLU A 147 3.69 -2.08 -26.60
C GLU A 147 2.91 -0.88 -26.07
N ARG A 148 2.38 -0.96 -24.86
CA ARG A 148 1.51 0.08 -24.29
C ARG A 148 2.26 1.08 -23.42
N TYR A 149 3.27 0.64 -22.71
CA TYR A 149 3.89 1.46 -21.66
C TYR A 149 5.36 1.80 -21.90
N ASP A 150 6.02 1.20 -22.87
CA ASP A 150 7.37 1.60 -23.25
C ASP A 150 7.37 2.96 -23.95
N GLY A 151 8.49 3.67 -23.89
CA GLY A 151 8.70 4.98 -24.50
C GLY A 151 9.22 6.03 -23.52
N ASP A 152 9.82 7.09 -24.04
CA ASP A 152 10.62 8.06 -23.27
C ASP A 152 9.87 9.34 -22.87
N ASP A 153 8.65 9.57 -23.38
CA ASP A 153 7.92 10.83 -23.20
C ASP A 153 7.03 10.91 -21.96
N TRP A 154 7.08 9.88 -21.09
CA TRP A 154 6.23 9.80 -19.92
C TRP A 154 6.83 10.56 -18.73
N ILE A 155 5.98 11.29 -18.00
CA ILE A 155 6.29 11.76 -16.66
C ILE A 155 5.64 10.84 -15.63
N SER A 156 6.31 10.60 -14.52
CA SER A 156 5.81 9.68 -13.49
C SER A 156 5.67 10.33 -12.12
N PHE A 157 6.24 11.51 -11.93
CA PHE A 157 6.20 12.23 -10.64
C PHE A 157 6.40 13.72 -10.87
N PRO A 158 6.09 14.59 -9.89
CA PRO A 158 6.38 16.01 -9.97
C PRO A 158 7.88 16.29 -10.22
N PRO A 159 8.22 17.42 -10.87
CA PRO A 159 9.62 17.79 -11.09
C PRO A 159 10.39 17.80 -9.78
N VAL A 160 11.58 17.19 -9.75
CA VAL A 160 12.43 17.17 -8.57
C VAL A 160 13.10 18.54 -8.35
N ASP A 161 13.21 18.96 -7.10
CA ASP A 161 13.92 20.21 -6.72
C ASP A 161 15.43 20.02 -6.80
N HIS A 162 15.92 18.80 -6.50
CA HIS A 162 17.34 18.48 -6.48
C HIS A 162 17.63 17.20 -7.28
N LYS A 163 18.72 17.23 -8.05
CA LYS A 163 19.22 16.08 -8.81
C LYS A 163 20.25 15.30 -7.98
N THR A 164 19.78 14.55 -7.00
CA THR A 164 20.61 13.67 -6.18
C THR A 164 20.05 12.26 -6.16
N ARG A 165 20.87 11.27 -5.86
CA ARG A 165 20.48 9.87 -5.64
C ARG A 165 20.65 9.45 -4.17
N GLU A 166 20.85 10.38 -3.25
CA GLU A 166 20.89 10.08 -1.84
C GLU A 166 19.51 9.58 -1.37
N ASN A 167 19.54 8.60 -0.48
CA ASN A 167 18.32 7.92 -0.02
C ASN A 167 17.88 8.48 1.35
N GLU A 168 17.40 9.71 1.34
CA GLU A 168 16.68 10.26 2.48
C GLU A 168 15.19 10.33 2.15
N PHE A 169 14.33 10.02 3.15
CA PHE A 169 12.89 9.99 2.97
C PHE A 169 12.20 10.94 3.92
N GLY A 170 11.15 11.58 3.39
CA GLY A 170 10.22 12.41 4.12
C GLY A 170 8.80 11.89 4.00
N GLN A 171 7.96 12.25 4.94
CA GLN A 171 6.54 11.91 4.93
C GLN A 171 5.68 13.13 5.16
N LEU A 172 4.59 13.24 4.41
CA LEU A 172 3.47 14.16 4.64
C LEU A 172 2.18 13.37 4.74
N ALA A 173 1.51 13.46 5.89
CA ALA A 173 0.22 12.81 6.07
C ALA A 173 -0.85 13.81 6.52
N CYS A 174 -2.08 13.64 6.03
CA CYS A 174 -3.22 14.48 6.39
C CYS A 174 -4.56 13.77 6.16
N GLU A 175 -5.58 14.23 6.86
CA GLU A 175 -6.97 13.86 6.55
C GLU A 175 -7.39 14.48 5.22
N MET A 176 -8.14 13.73 4.40
CA MET A 176 -8.51 14.17 3.05
C MET A 176 -9.76 15.04 3.01
N GLY A 177 -10.55 15.07 4.08
CA GLY A 177 -11.82 15.79 4.11
C GLY A 177 -12.92 15.16 3.24
N VAL A 178 -12.77 13.89 2.91
CA VAL A 178 -13.72 13.05 2.15
C VAL A 178 -14.02 11.83 2.98
N THR A 179 -15.26 11.39 2.97
CA THR A 179 -15.73 10.22 3.70
C THR A 179 -15.84 8.99 2.80
N SER A 180 -15.80 7.81 3.40
CA SER A 180 -16.04 6.54 2.68
C SER A 180 -17.43 6.49 2.02
N ALA A 181 -18.44 7.15 2.61
CA ALA A 181 -19.79 7.25 2.05
C ALA A 181 -19.82 8.09 0.76
N GLU A 182 -19.09 9.21 0.74
CA GLU A 182 -18.98 10.06 -0.45
C GLU A 182 -18.26 9.34 -1.59
N LEU A 183 -17.24 8.53 -1.27
CA LEU A 183 -16.62 7.65 -2.28
C LEU A 183 -17.62 6.65 -2.86
N GLY A 184 -18.55 6.12 -2.09
CA GLY A 184 -19.62 5.25 -2.61
C GLY A 184 -20.54 5.94 -3.63
N ILE A 185 -20.67 7.27 -3.59
CA ILE A 185 -21.36 8.05 -4.62
C ILE A 185 -20.50 8.15 -5.88
N ILE A 186 -19.19 8.36 -5.72
CA ILE A 186 -18.23 8.46 -6.81
C ILE A 186 -18.13 7.14 -7.59
N GLU A 187 -18.06 6.00 -6.87
CA GLU A 187 -18.07 4.65 -7.48
C GLU A 187 -19.26 4.48 -8.44
N LYS A 188 -20.44 4.94 -8.02
CA LYS A 188 -21.65 4.88 -8.86
C LYS A 188 -21.66 5.90 -10.00
N ARG A 189 -21.18 7.12 -9.76
CA ARG A 189 -21.16 8.23 -10.73
C ARG A 189 -20.24 7.92 -11.90
N PHE A 190 -19.01 7.48 -11.61
CA PHE A 190 -18.01 7.23 -12.65
C PHE A 190 -17.88 5.74 -13.03
N LYS A 191 -18.58 4.82 -12.34
CA LYS A 191 -18.52 3.36 -12.52
C LYS A 191 -17.10 2.80 -12.40
N VAL A 192 -16.36 3.28 -11.42
CA VAL A 192 -14.98 2.88 -11.12
C VAL A 192 -14.84 2.47 -9.66
N SER A 193 -13.84 1.65 -9.35
CA SER A 193 -13.46 1.37 -7.97
C SER A 193 -12.77 2.59 -7.32
N ARG A 194 -12.68 2.60 -6.00
CA ARG A 194 -11.94 3.64 -5.26
C ARG A 194 -10.47 3.69 -5.65
N ASN A 195 -9.87 2.54 -5.91
CA ASN A 195 -8.50 2.47 -6.38
C ASN A 195 -8.32 3.19 -7.73
N GLU A 196 -9.16 2.88 -8.72
CA GLU A 196 -9.18 3.54 -10.03
C GLU A 196 -9.42 5.05 -9.91
N PHE A 197 -10.30 5.47 -8.99
CA PHE A 197 -10.52 6.89 -8.70
C PHE A 197 -9.22 7.56 -8.25
N PHE A 198 -8.52 7.02 -7.27
CA PHE A 198 -7.31 7.64 -6.74
C PHE A 198 -6.11 7.53 -7.68
N ILE A 199 -6.01 6.47 -8.48
CA ILE A 199 -5.04 6.39 -9.59
C ILE A 199 -5.24 7.56 -10.56
N THR A 200 -6.50 7.83 -10.95
CA THR A 200 -6.83 8.93 -11.86
C THR A 200 -6.53 10.30 -11.23
N VAL A 201 -6.88 10.48 -9.96
CA VAL A 201 -6.56 11.73 -9.22
C VAL A 201 -5.06 11.96 -9.16
N ALA A 202 -4.27 10.93 -8.89
CA ALA A 202 -2.81 11.01 -8.84
C ALA A 202 -2.23 11.40 -10.20
N ALA A 203 -2.70 10.76 -11.28
CA ALA A 203 -2.27 11.08 -12.63
C ALA A 203 -2.61 12.53 -13.04
N LEU A 204 -3.82 12.99 -12.71
CA LEU A 204 -4.23 14.39 -12.93
C LEU A 204 -3.37 15.36 -12.11
N ALA A 205 -3.05 15.00 -10.86
CA ALA A 205 -2.21 15.82 -10.00
C ALA A 205 -0.79 15.95 -10.57
N VAL A 206 -0.17 14.86 -11.01
CA VAL A 206 1.17 14.87 -11.65
C VAL A 206 1.11 15.70 -12.94
N SER A 207 0.13 15.43 -13.81
CA SER A 207 -0.06 16.19 -15.07
C SER A 207 -0.24 17.68 -14.84
N PHE A 208 -1.06 18.07 -13.88
CA PHE A 208 -1.36 19.48 -13.63
C PHE A 208 -0.21 20.19 -12.94
N PHE A 209 0.54 19.50 -12.08
CA PHE A 209 1.68 20.06 -11.38
C PHE A 209 2.82 20.39 -12.34
N GLU A 210 3.10 19.51 -13.30
CA GLU A 210 4.18 19.71 -14.29
C GLU A 210 3.70 20.40 -15.58
N GLY A 211 2.40 20.38 -15.85
CA GLY A 211 1.83 20.96 -17.08
C GLY A 211 1.99 20.05 -18.31
N LYS A 212 2.31 18.76 -18.14
CA LYS A 212 2.49 17.79 -19.21
C LYS A 212 1.31 16.81 -19.31
N PRO A 213 0.91 16.41 -20.54
CA PRO A 213 -0.28 15.58 -20.73
C PRO A 213 -0.05 14.08 -20.55
N LYS A 214 1.20 13.58 -20.71
CA LYS A 214 1.51 12.15 -20.70
C LYS A 214 2.03 11.74 -19.33
N VAL A 215 1.28 10.92 -18.61
CA VAL A 215 1.62 10.44 -17.25
C VAL A 215 1.60 8.93 -17.21
N LYS A 216 2.64 8.34 -16.63
CA LYS A 216 2.72 6.92 -16.30
C LYS A 216 2.95 6.74 -14.80
N LEU A 217 2.14 5.92 -14.16
CA LEU A 217 2.25 5.59 -12.74
C LEU A 217 2.29 4.08 -12.56
N SER A 218 2.76 3.62 -11.42
CA SER A 218 2.46 2.28 -10.93
C SER A 218 1.35 2.32 -9.89
N TRP A 219 0.69 1.20 -9.70
CA TRP A 219 -0.31 1.04 -8.64
C TRP A 219 -0.25 -0.38 -8.07
N ILE A 220 -0.61 -0.51 -6.81
CA ILE A 220 -0.50 -1.78 -6.10
C ILE A 220 -1.79 -2.59 -6.28
N TYR A 221 -1.66 -3.75 -6.93
CA TYR A 221 -2.67 -4.79 -6.98
C TYR A 221 -2.36 -5.87 -5.93
N ASN A 222 -3.35 -6.30 -5.14
CA ASN A 222 -3.11 -7.22 -4.03
C ASN A 222 -2.66 -8.64 -4.45
N GLY A 223 -2.72 -8.96 -5.75
CA GLY A 223 -2.24 -10.22 -6.33
C GLY A 223 -2.95 -11.49 -5.86
N ARG A 224 -4.11 -11.36 -5.22
CA ARG A 224 -4.92 -12.47 -4.71
C ARG A 224 -6.11 -12.71 -5.63
N GLU A 225 -5.90 -13.58 -6.62
CA GLU A 225 -6.81 -13.80 -7.73
C GLU A 225 -7.98 -14.72 -7.41
N ASP A 226 -7.88 -15.50 -6.34
CA ASP A 226 -8.90 -16.46 -5.95
C ASP A 226 -9.12 -16.54 -4.43
N LEU A 227 -10.19 -17.22 -4.00
CA LEU A 227 -10.58 -17.35 -2.59
C LEU A 227 -9.52 -18.05 -1.73
N LYS A 228 -8.70 -18.94 -2.32
CA LYS A 228 -7.61 -19.62 -1.59
C LYS A 228 -6.50 -18.65 -1.28
N MET A 229 -6.15 -17.78 -2.25
CA MET A 229 -5.16 -16.74 -2.06
C MET A 229 -5.59 -15.66 -1.06
N MET A 230 -6.91 -15.42 -0.90
CA MET A 230 -7.43 -14.40 0.03
C MET A 230 -7.07 -14.69 1.50
N ASN A 231 -6.79 -15.94 1.88
CA ASN A 231 -6.35 -16.34 3.22
C ASN A 231 -4.86 -16.70 3.28
N THR A 232 -4.09 -16.33 2.26
CA THR A 232 -2.66 -16.64 2.18
C THR A 232 -1.83 -15.46 2.68
N VAL A 233 -0.90 -15.74 3.58
CA VAL A 233 0.16 -14.82 4.02
C VAL A 233 1.36 -14.96 3.10
N GLY A 234 1.94 -13.85 2.67
CA GLY A 234 3.11 -13.80 1.82
C GLY A 234 3.21 -12.49 1.05
N LEU A 235 4.31 -12.26 0.36
CA LEU A 235 4.44 -11.17 -0.59
C LEU A 235 3.73 -11.53 -1.90
N LEU A 236 2.46 -11.20 -2.01
CA LEU A 236 1.63 -11.58 -3.15
C LEU A 236 1.22 -10.41 -4.03
N TYR A 237 1.35 -9.18 -3.58
CA TYR A 237 0.99 -8.01 -4.38
C TYR A 237 1.80 -7.94 -5.69
N ARG A 238 1.29 -7.16 -6.64
CA ARG A 238 1.94 -6.83 -7.91
C ARG A 238 1.91 -5.32 -8.09
N ASP A 239 3.01 -4.77 -8.55
CA ASP A 239 3.06 -3.44 -9.11
C ASP A 239 2.63 -3.49 -10.58
N LEU A 240 1.58 -2.76 -10.92
CA LEU A 240 1.03 -2.75 -12.26
C LEU A 240 1.09 -1.33 -12.84
N PRO A 241 1.43 -1.17 -14.13
CA PRO A 241 1.50 0.15 -14.75
C PRO A 241 0.10 0.65 -15.13
N VAL A 242 -0.02 1.97 -15.20
CA VAL A 242 -1.15 2.69 -15.81
C VAL A 242 -0.63 3.94 -16.49
N ALA A 243 -1.18 4.29 -17.67
CA ALA A 243 -0.73 5.43 -18.44
C ALA A 243 -1.91 6.29 -18.89
N PHE A 244 -1.69 7.60 -18.93
CA PHE A 244 -2.67 8.60 -19.31
C PHE A 244 -2.09 9.53 -20.36
N CYS A 245 -2.91 9.88 -21.36
CA CYS A 245 -2.61 10.91 -22.32
C CYS A 245 -3.77 11.93 -22.32
N PHE A 246 -3.66 12.96 -21.48
CA PHE A 246 -4.73 13.91 -21.24
C PHE A 246 -4.88 14.91 -22.41
N ASP A 247 -6.05 14.94 -23.06
CA ASP A 247 -6.44 16.05 -23.92
C ASP A 247 -7.26 17.06 -23.12
N LYS A 248 -7.01 18.35 -23.36
CA LYS A 248 -7.73 19.44 -22.66
C LYS A 248 -9.24 19.42 -22.80
N ASN A 249 -9.75 18.86 -23.92
CA ASN A 249 -11.18 18.78 -24.21
C ASN A 249 -11.78 17.41 -23.84
N GLN A 250 -10.96 16.44 -23.41
CA GLN A 250 -11.42 15.12 -22.98
C GLN A 250 -12.28 15.24 -21.72
N ASN A 251 -13.41 14.54 -21.68
CA ASN A 251 -14.28 14.50 -20.51
C ASN A 251 -13.66 13.66 -19.40
N ILE A 252 -13.87 14.06 -18.16
CA ILE A 252 -13.41 13.32 -16.97
C ILE A 252 -14.03 11.92 -16.92
N ALA A 253 -15.30 11.76 -17.32
CA ALA A 253 -15.95 10.45 -17.37
C ALA A 253 -15.25 9.49 -18.35
N ASP A 254 -14.79 9.99 -19.51
CA ASP A 254 -14.07 9.18 -20.50
C ASP A 254 -12.70 8.73 -19.98
N ILE A 255 -12.02 9.57 -19.18
CA ILE A 255 -10.77 9.21 -18.51
C ILE A 255 -11.00 8.08 -17.52
N PHE A 256 -12.07 8.13 -16.73
CA PHE A 256 -12.41 7.07 -15.80
C PHE A 256 -12.80 5.76 -16.52
N ALA A 257 -13.47 5.83 -17.67
CA ALA A 257 -13.75 4.64 -18.46
C ALA A 257 -12.47 3.99 -19.03
N ASP A 258 -11.52 4.81 -19.51
CA ASP A 258 -10.22 4.33 -20.00
C ASP A 258 -9.38 3.72 -18.87
N VAL A 259 -9.30 4.34 -17.70
CA VAL A 259 -8.55 3.77 -16.57
C VAL A 259 -9.14 2.45 -16.10
N HIS A 260 -10.48 2.32 -16.10
CA HIS A 260 -11.14 1.06 -15.76
C HIS A 260 -10.71 -0.06 -16.72
N GLU A 261 -10.74 0.19 -18.02
CA GLU A 261 -10.28 -0.78 -19.01
C GLU A 261 -8.80 -1.14 -18.83
N GLN A 262 -7.93 -0.14 -18.62
CA GLN A 262 -6.50 -0.36 -18.39
C GLN A 262 -6.24 -1.22 -17.14
N VAL A 263 -6.91 -0.92 -16.03
CA VAL A 263 -6.76 -1.66 -14.78
C VAL A 263 -7.20 -3.12 -14.95
N GLN A 264 -8.35 -3.38 -15.62
CA GLN A 264 -8.81 -4.74 -15.87
C GLN A 264 -7.81 -5.52 -16.74
N LYS A 265 -7.29 -4.90 -17.79
CA LYS A 265 -6.28 -5.51 -18.66
C LYS A 265 -4.95 -5.73 -17.95
N ALA A 266 -4.50 -4.80 -17.14
CA ALA A 266 -3.28 -4.97 -16.35
C ALA A 266 -3.41 -6.13 -15.35
N ILE A 267 -4.57 -6.31 -14.72
CA ILE A 267 -4.85 -7.47 -13.86
C ILE A 267 -4.83 -8.77 -14.66
N GLU A 268 -5.47 -8.82 -15.83
CA GLU A 268 -5.49 -10.00 -16.71
C GLU A 268 -4.06 -10.44 -17.08
N HIS A 269 -3.18 -9.49 -17.40
CA HIS A 269 -1.79 -9.74 -17.80
C HIS A 269 -0.79 -9.75 -16.61
N SER A 270 -1.26 -9.67 -15.37
CA SER A 270 -0.41 -9.53 -14.17
C SER A 270 0.51 -10.73 -13.88
N CYS A 271 0.42 -11.82 -14.66
CA CYS A 271 1.38 -12.92 -14.60
C CYS A 271 2.80 -12.48 -15.03
N TYR A 272 2.92 -11.45 -15.90
CA TYR A 272 4.20 -10.87 -16.26
C TYR A 272 4.53 -9.67 -15.33
N PRO A 273 5.65 -9.71 -14.60
CA PRO A 273 6.02 -8.65 -13.65
C PRO A 273 6.69 -7.48 -14.39
N TYR A 274 5.89 -6.72 -15.16
CA TYR A 274 6.39 -5.64 -16.01
C TYR A 274 7.13 -4.56 -15.23
N VAL A 275 6.57 -4.13 -14.10
CA VAL A 275 7.13 -3.04 -13.29
C VAL A 275 8.46 -3.48 -12.69
N GLU A 276 8.52 -4.69 -12.14
CA GLU A 276 9.72 -5.26 -11.51
C GLU A 276 10.83 -5.53 -12.52
N ASN A 277 10.48 -5.83 -13.78
CA ASN A 277 11.44 -6.09 -14.86
C ASN A 277 11.85 -4.82 -15.63
N ASN A 278 11.17 -3.68 -15.39
CA ASN A 278 11.46 -2.43 -16.07
C ASN A 278 12.51 -1.63 -15.30
N SER A 279 13.59 -1.24 -15.95
CA SER A 279 14.71 -0.50 -15.35
C SER A 279 14.29 0.84 -14.71
N LEU A 280 13.23 1.48 -15.20
CA LEU A 280 12.70 2.74 -14.64
C LEU A 280 12.22 2.55 -13.20
N VAL A 281 11.71 1.37 -12.85
CA VAL A 281 11.24 1.09 -11.49
C VAL A 281 12.40 0.65 -10.59
N VAL A 282 13.30 -0.17 -11.13
CA VAL A 282 14.53 -0.57 -10.41
C VAL A 282 15.37 0.65 -10.03
N GLU A 283 15.30 1.73 -10.83
CA GLU A 283 15.94 3.02 -10.53
C GLU A 283 15.10 3.95 -9.63
N GLY A 284 13.87 3.55 -9.25
CA GLY A 284 12.98 4.32 -8.37
C GLY A 284 12.30 5.50 -9.06
N ASP A 285 12.23 5.51 -10.39
CA ASP A 285 11.77 6.66 -11.16
C ASP A 285 10.28 6.59 -11.58
N VAL A 286 9.44 5.86 -10.82
CA VAL A 286 7.98 5.81 -11.01
C VAL A 286 7.27 6.07 -9.68
N ALA A 287 6.28 6.98 -9.67
CA ALA A 287 5.43 7.15 -8.51
C ALA A 287 4.44 5.99 -8.39
N SER A 288 4.26 5.49 -7.18
CA SER A 288 3.34 4.41 -6.86
C SER A 288 2.07 4.93 -6.19
N VAL A 289 0.93 4.34 -6.52
CA VAL A 289 -0.38 4.66 -5.91
C VAL A 289 -0.93 3.43 -5.20
N LEU A 290 -1.25 3.60 -3.93
CA LEU A 290 -1.85 2.56 -3.11
C LEU A 290 -3.13 3.09 -2.45
N TYR A 291 -4.27 2.43 -2.73
CA TYR A 291 -5.47 2.58 -1.94
C TYR A 291 -5.70 1.31 -1.13
N GLN A 292 -5.80 1.46 0.18
CA GLN A 292 -6.09 0.33 1.05
C GLN A 292 -6.91 0.72 2.28
N ARG A 293 -7.61 -0.25 2.86
CA ARG A 293 -8.20 -0.05 4.17
C ARG A 293 -7.09 0.08 5.21
N ASP A 294 -7.23 1.04 6.11
CA ASP A 294 -6.23 1.28 7.16
C ASP A 294 -6.01 -0.01 7.98
N ILE A 295 -4.77 -0.50 7.95
CA ILE A 295 -4.39 -1.73 8.66
C ILE A 295 -4.43 -1.57 10.18
N ARG A 296 -4.43 -0.32 10.68
CA ARG A 296 -4.54 -0.02 12.12
C ARG A 296 -5.92 -0.30 12.69
N ASP A 297 -6.91 -0.51 11.84
CA ASP A 297 -8.25 -0.96 12.22
C ASP A 297 -8.22 -2.48 12.50
N ALA A 298 -7.57 -2.85 13.61
CA ALA A 298 -7.35 -4.25 13.99
C ALA A 298 -8.63 -4.97 14.49
N GLY A 299 -9.74 -4.22 14.61
CA GLY A 299 -11.01 -4.76 15.06
C GLY A 299 -11.09 -5.00 16.57
N ASP A 300 -12.06 -5.80 16.97
CA ASP A 300 -12.34 -6.19 18.36
C ASP A 300 -11.97 -7.67 18.54
N LEU A 301 -11.22 -7.99 19.57
CA LEU A 301 -10.93 -9.37 19.97
C LEU A 301 -11.74 -9.73 21.22
N ASP A 302 -12.90 -10.36 21.03
CA ASP A 302 -13.77 -10.84 22.12
C ASP A 302 -14.13 -9.73 23.15
N GLY A 303 -14.52 -8.54 22.66
CA GLY A 303 -14.84 -7.37 23.48
C GLY A 303 -13.62 -6.62 24.04
N MET A 304 -12.41 -6.95 23.59
CA MET A 304 -11.19 -6.24 23.96
C MET A 304 -10.83 -5.21 22.89
N LYS A 305 -10.62 -3.97 23.32
CA LYS A 305 -10.13 -2.94 22.44
C LYS A 305 -8.69 -3.21 22.03
N ILE A 306 -8.46 -3.39 20.73
CA ILE A 306 -7.12 -3.48 20.17
C ILE A 306 -6.74 -2.10 19.64
N GLU A 307 -5.60 -1.60 20.07
CA GLU A 307 -4.99 -0.38 19.51
C GLU A 307 -3.73 -0.78 18.76
N THR A 308 -3.66 -0.44 17.49
CA THR A 308 -2.47 -0.67 16.68
C THR A 308 -1.60 0.59 16.68
N VAL A 309 -0.32 0.41 16.99
CA VAL A 309 0.69 1.45 16.92
C VAL A 309 1.70 1.08 15.86
N ASP A 310 1.81 1.92 14.82
CA ASP A 310 2.79 1.73 13.75
C ASP A 310 4.16 2.26 14.21
N ILE A 311 5.16 1.38 14.22
CA ILE A 311 6.54 1.74 14.56
C ILE A 311 7.31 1.89 13.25
N ARG A 312 7.15 3.03 12.58
CA ARG A 312 7.97 3.34 11.41
C ARG A 312 9.33 3.86 11.84
N GLN A 313 10.38 3.23 11.35
CA GLN A 313 11.71 3.85 11.35
C GLN A 313 11.87 4.67 10.08
N ASN A 314 12.51 5.83 10.20
CA ASN A 314 12.83 6.72 9.06
C ASN A 314 13.76 6.09 8.00
N ASN A 315 14.16 4.85 8.21
CA ASN A 315 15.06 4.08 7.36
C ASN A 315 14.34 3.06 6.47
N ALA A 316 13.00 3.05 6.46
CA ALA A 316 12.27 2.25 5.48
C ALA A 316 12.57 2.82 4.10
N ALA A 317 13.50 2.21 3.41
CA ALA A 317 13.83 2.54 2.04
C ALA A 317 12.63 2.23 1.16
N SER A 318 11.75 3.22 0.95
CA SER A 318 10.90 3.19 -0.23
C SER A 318 11.85 3.19 -1.43
N GLN A 319 11.64 2.28 -2.37
CA GLN A 319 12.39 2.28 -3.62
C GLN A 319 11.83 3.33 -4.60
N SER A 320 10.64 3.85 -4.32
CA SER A 320 9.95 4.83 -5.16
C SER A 320 10.36 6.25 -4.80
N VAL A 321 10.40 7.12 -5.80
CA VAL A 321 10.63 8.56 -5.61
C VAL A 321 9.49 9.22 -4.86
N LEU A 322 8.27 8.71 -5.08
CA LEU A 322 7.04 9.18 -4.45
C LEU A 322 6.04 8.03 -4.34
N ASP A 323 5.64 7.71 -3.12
CA ASP A 323 4.51 6.82 -2.85
C ASP A 323 3.31 7.64 -2.38
N ILE A 324 2.18 7.42 -3.03
CA ILE A 324 0.90 8.08 -2.75
C ILE A 324 -0.02 7.04 -2.15
N GLU A 325 -0.16 7.05 -0.83
CA GLU A 325 -0.98 6.08 -0.11
C GLU A 325 -2.26 6.72 0.40
N ILE A 326 -3.40 6.11 0.07
CA ILE A 326 -4.71 6.47 0.58
C ILE A 326 -5.19 5.39 1.54
N LEU A 327 -5.31 5.76 2.80
CA LEU A 327 -5.78 4.89 3.88
C LEU A 327 -7.25 5.20 4.17
N ASP A 328 -8.12 4.19 3.98
CA ASP A 328 -9.56 4.27 4.28
C ASP A 328 -9.83 3.59 5.63
N SER A 329 -10.31 4.35 6.61
CA SER A 329 -10.68 3.87 7.93
C SER A 329 -12.08 4.32 8.31
N ASP A 330 -12.62 3.77 9.39
CA ASP A 330 -13.90 4.20 9.93
C ASP A 330 -13.88 5.66 10.45
N LEU A 331 -12.69 6.22 10.66
CA LEU A 331 -12.48 7.63 11.04
C LEU A 331 -12.42 8.59 9.85
N GLY A 332 -12.34 8.07 8.62
CA GLY A 332 -12.24 8.84 7.38
C GLY A 332 -11.03 8.43 6.53
N LEU A 333 -10.83 9.16 5.43
CA LEU A 333 -9.72 8.93 4.53
C LEU A 333 -8.52 9.78 4.91
N ARG A 334 -7.35 9.16 4.87
CA ARG A 334 -6.06 9.82 5.10
C ARG A 334 -5.16 9.64 3.89
N LEU A 335 -4.55 10.73 3.44
CA LEU A 335 -3.48 10.73 2.44
C LEU A 335 -2.11 10.67 3.15
N SER A 336 -1.24 9.77 2.72
CA SER A 336 0.19 9.78 3.05
C SER A 336 0.98 9.92 1.76
N LEU A 337 1.93 10.85 1.75
CA LEU A 337 2.95 10.99 0.71
C LEU A 337 4.29 10.64 1.35
N ASP A 338 4.85 9.51 0.95
CA ASP A 338 6.20 9.12 1.32
C ASP A 338 7.11 9.45 0.11
N TYR A 339 8.13 10.27 0.31
CA TYR A 339 8.91 10.83 -0.80
C TYR A 339 10.40 10.91 -0.49
N ALA A 340 11.23 10.90 -1.52
CA ALA A 340 12.66 11.11 -1.41
C ALA A 340 12.96 12.57 -0.99
N SER A 341 13.21 12.80 0.31
CA SER A 341 13.47 14.15 0.85
C SER A 341 14.81 14.73 0.41
N SER A 342 15.72 13.90 -0.07
CA SER A 342 16.93 14.33 -0.77
C SER A 342 16.64 14.93 -2.16
N ARG A 343 15.52 14.58 -2.78
CA ARG A 343 15.12 15.04 -4.13
C ARG A 343 14.06 16.13 -4.09
N TYR A 344 13.22 16.17 -3.06
CA TYR A 344 12.09 17.10 -2.92
C TYR A 344 12.18 17.94 -1.66
N GLU A 345 12.00 19.24 -1.81
CA GLU A 345 11.69 20.09 -0.68
C GLU A 345 10.31 19.79 -0.12
N ARG A 346 10.19 19.89 1.20
CA ARG A 346 8.90 19.72 1.87
C ARG A 346 7.82 20.64 1.31
N SER A 347 8.18 21.87 0.96
CA SER A 347 7.29 22.88 0.36
C SER A 347 6.71 22.44 -0.98
N THR A 348 7.50 21.75 -1.81
CA THR A 348 7.06 21.19 -3.11
C THR A 348 6.04 20.07 -2.88
N MET A 349 6.29 19.17 -1.94
CA MET A 349 5.35 18.12 -1.60
C MET A 349 4.07 18.65 -0.93
N GLU A 350 4.14 19.71 -0.14
CA GLU A 350 2.96 20.39 0.41
C GLU A 350 2.08 21.00 -0.69
N ARG A 351 2.66 21.60 -1.73
CA ARG A 351 1.91 22.08 -2.90
C ARG A 351 1.29 20.94 -3.71
N PHE A 352 2.03 19.86 -3.91
CA PHE A 352 1.51 18.66 -4.59
C PHE A 352 0.35 18.05 -3.82
N ARG A 353 0.48 17.88 -2.50
CA ARG A 353 -0.58 17.41 -1.59
C ARG A 353 -1.83 18.29 -1.70
N GLU A 354 -1.66 19.62 -1.65
CA GLU A 354 -2.79 20.55 -1.78
C GLU A 354 -3.50 20.38 -3.13
N LEU A 355 -2.76 20.24 -4.23
CA LEU A 355 -3.34 20.01 -5.54
C LEU A 355 -4.10 18.70 -5.60
N PHE A 356 -3.55 17.61 -5.09
CA PHE A 356 -4.19 16.30 -5.01
C PHE A 356 -5.53 16.38 -4.25
N LEU A 357 -5.53 16.99 -3.06
CA LEU A 357 -6.74 17.16 -2.24
C LEU A 357 -7.80 18.01 -2.94
N ARG A 358 -7.38 19.05 -3.67
CA ARG A 358 -8.29 19.93 -4.42
C ARG A 358 -8.92 19.23 -5.60
N ILE A 359 -8.17 18.44 -6.35
CA ILE A 359 -8.72 17.62 -7.45
C ILE A 359 -9.75 16.64 -6.87
N THR A 360 -9.39 15.92 -5.81
CA THR A 360 -10.28 15.00 -5.11
C THR A 360 -11.60 15.70 -4.74
N ALA A 361 -11.54 16.84 -4.09
CA ALA A 361 -12.74 17.52 -3.62
C ALA A 361 -13.60 18.08 -4.76
N VAL A 362 -13.04 18.57 -5.86
CA VAL A 362 -13.82 18.98 -7.02
C VAL A 362 -14.55 17.77 -7.62
N LEU A 363 -13.88 16.65 -7.79
CA LEU A 363 -14.48 15.44 -8.37
C LEU A 363 -15.56 14.83 -7.46
N VAL A 364 -15.40 14.96 -6.14
CA VAL A 364 -16.37 14.44 -5.15
C VAL A 364 -17.58 15.37 -5.03
N HIS A 365 -17.38 16.68 -4.89
CA HIS A 365 -18.42 17.60 -4.42
C HIS A 365 -19.00 18.51 -5.50
N ALA A 366 -18.35 18.66 -6.68
CA ALA A 366 -18.92 19.51 -7.72
C ALA A 366 -20.10 18.82 -8.40
N ASP A 367 -21.19 19.56 -8.55
CA ASP A 367 -22.33 19.12 -9.37
C ASP A 367 -21.90 19.00 -10.84
N GLY A 368 -22.20 17.87 -11.47
CA GLY A 368 -21.84 17.62 -12.86
C GLY A 368 -20.33 17.41 -13.10
N ALA A 369 -19.57 16.99 -12.06
CA ALA A 369 -18.13 16.72 -12.20
C ALA A 369 -17.80 15.74 -13.34
N GLU A 370 -18.72 14.80 -13.65
CA GLU A 370 -18.61 13.86 -14.75
C GLU A 370 -18.64 14.49 -16.14
N TYR A 371 -19.21 15.69 -16.26
CA TYR A 371 -19.28 16.45 -17.52
C TYR A 371 -18.14 17.45 -17.69
N LEU A 372 -17.29 17.61 -16.68
CA LEU A 372 -16.10 18.45 -16.80
C LEU A 372 -15.14 17.88 -17.83
N THR A 373 -14.54 18.78 -18.61
CA THR A 373 -13.33 18.44 -19.37
C THR A 373 -12.09 18.62 -18.50
N VAL A 374 -10.94 18.11 -18.94
CA VAL A 374 -9.65 18.35 -18.28
C VAL A 374 -9.39 19.85 -18.09
N LYS A 375 -9.71 20.67 -19.12
CA LYS A 375 -9.64 22.13 -19.01
C LYS A 375 -10.65 22.67 -17.99
N GLY A 376 -11.89 22.20 -18.03
CA GLY A 376 -12.94 22.61 -17.09
C GLY A 376 -12.54 22.33 -15.65
N LEU A 377 -11.95 21.17 -15.37
CA LEU A 377 -11.42 20.83 -14.06
C LEU A 377 -10.30 21.80 -13.61
N ARG A 378 -9.36 22.14 -14.51
CA ARG A 378 -8.32 23.15 -14.22
C ARG A 378 -8.91 24.52 -13.89
N ASP A 379 -9.93 24.95 -14.65
CA ASP A 379 -10.62 26.23 -14.44
C ASP A 379 -11.34 26.26 -13.08
N GLU A 380 -12.00 25.16 -12.69
CA GLU A 380 -12.62 25.02 -11.36
C GLU A 380 -11.59 25.07 -10.23
N LEU A 381 -10.44 24.44 -10.39
CA LEU A 381 -9.35 24.52 -9.40
C LEU A 381 -8.82 25.95 -9.21
N GLN A 382 -8.84 26.80 -10.24
CA GLN A 382 -8.43 28.20 -10.14
C GLN A 382 -9.46 29.08 -9.43
N LYS A 383 -10.77 28.88 -9.68
CA LYS A 383 -11.85 29.67 -9.11
C LYS A 383 -12.03 29.44 -7.60
N ASN A 384 -11.85 28.22 -7.13
CA ASN A 384 -12.27 27.79 -5.82
C ASN A 384 -11.19 27.87 -4.70
N HIS A 385 -10.17 28.73 -4.84
CA HIS A 385 -9.13 28.91 -3.83
C HIS A 385 -9.66 29.27 -2.43
N SER A 386 -10.77 30.03 -2.35
CA SER A 386 -11.40 30.46 -1.09
C SER A 386 -12.30 29.38 -0.47
N PHE A 387 -12.98 28.58 -1.30
CA PHE A 387 -13.84 27.48 -0.85
C PHE A 387 -13.01 26.38 -0.16
N PHE A 388 -11.86 26.07 -0.73
CA PHE A 388 -10.94 25.07 -0.18
C PHE A 388 -10.43 25.42 1.23
N ARG A 389 -10.04 26.67 1.46
CA ARG A 389 -9.66 27.13 2.80
C ARG A 389 -10.80 26.96 3.80
N LYS A 390 -12.06 27.14 3.39
CA LYS A 390 -13.24 26.89 4.25
C LYS A 390 -13.43 25.41 4.56
N VAL A 391 -13.38 24.52 3.56
CA VAL A 391 -13.55 23.07 3.75
C VAL A 391 -12.45 22.54 4.69
N MET A 392 -11.19 22.83 4.42
CA MET A 392 -10.08 22.40 5.27
C MET A 392 -10.11 23.00 6.69
N SER A 393 -10.67 24.22 6.88
CA SER A 393 -10.83 24.84 8.20
C SER A 393 -11.92 24.17 9.05
N VAL A 394 -12.94 23.60 8.44
CA VAL A 394 -14.01 22.85 9.16
C VAL A 394 -13.44 21.54 9.72
N PHE A 395 -12.59 20.84 8.96
CA PHE A 395 -11.97 19.60 9.42
C PHE A 395 -10.89 19.83 10.49
N SER A 396 -10.14 20.93 10.42
CA SER A 396 -9.18 21.28 11.47
C SER A 396 -9.84 21.64 12.80
N LYS A 397 -11.09 22.11 12.79
CA LYS A 397 -11.87 22.44 14.01
C LYS A 397 -12.49 21.22 14.68
N ARG A 398 -12.82 20.15 13.95
CA ARG A 398 -13.35 18.90 14.52
C ARG A 398 -12.36 18.13 15.40
N LYS A 399 -11.04 18.40 15.29
CA LYS A 399 -10.01 17.82 16.17
C LYS A 399 -9.81 18.53 17.51
N ARG A 400 -10.54 19.64 17.80
CA ARG A 400 -10.42 20.39 19.06
C ARG A 400 -11.61 20.21 20.02
N ASN A 401 -12.58 19.42 19.66
CA ASN A 401 -13.67 18.94 20.49
C ASN A 401 -13.64 17.41 20.53
#